data_649f7cfe2c3fb0a7a1232c024c36b74d
#
_entry.id   649f7cfe2c3fb0a7a1232c024c36b74d
#
_cell.length_a   1.000
_cell.length_b   1.000
_cell.length_c   1.000
_cell.angle_alpha   90.00
_cell.angle_beta   90.00
_cell.angle_gamma   90.00
#
_symmetry.space_group_name_H-M   'P 1'
#
loop_
_entity.id
_entity.type
_entity.pdbx_description
1 polymer ?
#
loop_
_entity_poly.entity_id
_entity_poly.type
_entity_poly.pdbx_seq_one_letter_code
_entity_poly.pdbx_strand_id
1 'polypeptide(L)'
;MKTLPRDSELAVFLKMTSKADRMKKYSKCYTGEIDISLDKKYITISSEDNLMLRGAQVQKYYLTDDISQGDILYLKADSYLQNNIGERSNHHKKRRIVMQGITGINEKWRLKMAMAQPPYFCANSVNYLIPTPENNFDYLILGILNSKLLNWYFAKMSTNSNVNGYEIDSLPIRLGNEEQQLRIKELVSLLLDKPDEGYMKEIDEIIYDIYNISEYEIPMIEGKM
;
A
#
# COMPACT_ATOMS: atom_id res chain seq x y z
N MET A 1 28.90 -13.19 -13.90
CA MET A 1 27.89 -12.58 -13.02
C MET A 1 28.65 -11.78 -11.96
N LYS A 2 28.72 -10.44 -12.08
CA LYS A 2 29.37 -9.60 -11.05
C LYS A 2 28.38 -9.45 -9.92
N THR A 3 28.64 -10.09 -8.78
CA THR A 3 27.95 -9.79 -7.53
C THR A 3 28.27 -8.34 -7.18
N LEU A 4 27.26 -7.48 -7.07
CA LEU A 4 27.44 -6.17 -6.45
C LEU A 4 27.97 -6.39 -5.02
N PRO A 5 28.90 -5.56 -4.56
CA PRO A 5 29.37 -5.62 -3.19
C PRO A 5 28.18 -5.44 -2.24
N ARG A 6 28.18 -6.16 -1.11
CA ARG A 6 27.24 -5.91 0.03
C ARG A 6 27.21 -4.42 0.43
N ASP A 7 28.27 -3.72 0.15
CA ASP A 7 28.41 -2.26 0.37
C ASP A 7 27.38 -1.42 -0.39
N SER A 8 26.91 -1.84 -1.60
CA SER A 8 25.94 -1.06 -2.36
C SER A 8 24.50 -1.20 -1.83
N GLU A 9 24.10 -2.38 -1.35
CA GLU A 9 22.82 -2.53 -0.65
C GLU A 9 22.79 -1.67 0.62
N LEU A 10 23.88 -1.75 1.42
CA LEU A 10 24.00 -0.95 2.64
C LEU A 10 23.96 0.55 2.33
N ALA A 11 24.62 1.00 1.25
CA ALA A 11 24.58 2.40 0.84
C ALA A 11 23.15 2.87 0.53
N VAL A 12 22.35 2.06 -0.19
CA VAL A 12 20.93 2.37 -0.45
C VAL A 12 20.12 2.41 0.84
N PHE A 13 20.30 1.45 1.76
CA PHE A 13 19.63 1.48 3.06
C PHE A 13 19.95 2.75 3.86
N LEU A 14 21.20 3.17 3.89
CA LEU A 14 21.62 4.39 4.57
C LEU A 14 21.00 5.63 3.92
N LYS A 15 20.96 5.69 2.59
CA LYS A 15 20.28 6.78 1.86
C LYS A 15 18.79 6.84 2.20
N MET A 16 18.10 5.69 2.21
CA MET A 16 16.68 5.62 2.50
C MET A 16 16.34 6.07 3.93
N THR A 17 17.12 5.62 4.90
CA THR A 17 16.85 5.89 6.32
C THR A 17 17.37 7.24 6.80
N SER A 18 18.39 7.80 6.15
CA SER A 18 18.93 9.12 6.47
C SER A 18 17.88 10.21 6.21
N LYS A 19 17.61 11.06 7.19
CA LYS A 19 16.66 12.20 7.10
C LYS A 19 15.24 11.79 6.68
N ALA A 20 14.87 10.53 6.85
CA ALA A 20 13.52 10.04 6.59
C ALA A 20 12.69 10.02 7.87
N ASP A 21 11.43 10.39 7.76
CA ASP A 21 10.44 10.13 8.79
C ASP A 21 9.96 8.67 8.72
N ARG A 22 9.39 8.16 9.80
CA ARG A 22 8.68 6.87 9.75
C ARG A 22 7.25 7.06 9.25
N MET A 23 6.72 6.09 8.50
CA MET A 23 5.35 6.13 7.97
C MET A 23 4.31 6.44 9.05
N LYS A 24 4.46 5.91 10.26
CA LYS A 24 3.56 6.16 11.40
C LYS A 24 3.39 7.64 11.77
N LYS A 25 4.29 8.53 11.34
CA LYS A 25 4.16 9.98 11.51
C LYS A 25 2.99 10.55 10.69
N TYR A 26 2.70 9.93 9.56
CA TYR A 26 1.70 10.37 8.58
C TYR A 26 0.38 9.61 8.70
N SER A 27 0.45 8.32 9.00
CA SER A 27 -0.70 7.47 9.28
C SER A 27 -0.26 6.19 9.96
N LYS A 28 -1.06 5.72 10.92
CA LYS A 28 -0.90 4.40 11.52
C LYS A 28 -1.49 3.34 10.58
N CYS A 29 -0.83 2.19 10.51
CA CYS A 29 -1.35 1.03 9.80
C CYS A 29 -2.33 0.24 10.68
N TYR A 30 -3.47 -0.12 10.10
CA TYR A 30 -4.52 -0.94 10.70
C TYR A 30 -4.71 -2.21 9.89
N THR A 31 -5.08 -3.30 10.56
CA THR A 31 -5.62 -4.51 9.89
C THR A 31 -7.11 -4.33 9.64
N GLY A 32 -7.64 -4.91 8.59
CA GLY A 32 -9.05 -4.87 8.24
C GLY A 32 -9.97 -5.16 9.43
N GLU A 33 -11.08 -4.47 9.46
CA GLU A 33 -12.02 -4.48 10.59
C GLU A 33 -12.83 -5.77 10.71
N ILE A 34 -12.95 -6.54 9.63
CA ILE A 34 -13.78 -7.75 9.56
C ILE A 34 -12.89 -8.99 9.67
N ASP A 35 -13.05 -9.79 10.69
CA ASP A 35 -12.47 -11.12 10.76
C ASP A 35 -13.39 -12.14 10.08
N ILE A 36 -12.91 -12.70 8.94
CA ILE A 36 -13.76 -13.62 8.13
C ILE A 36 -14.24 -14.83 8.93
N SER A 37 -13.50 -15.28 9.92
CA SER A 37 -13.85 -16.44 10.73
C SER A 37 -14.82 -16.07 11.85
N LEU A 38 -14.55 -14.98 12.56
CA LEU A 38 -15.34 -14.55 13.73
C LEU A 38 -16.65 -13.85 13.31
N ASP A 39 -16.61 -13.08 12.23
CA ASP A 39 -17.72 -12.26 11.73
C ASP A 39 -18.57 -12.97 10.67
N LYS A 40 -18.37 -14.28 10.45
CA LYS A 40 -19.00 -15.08 9.38
C LYS A 40 -20.52 -14.87 9.28
N LYS A 41 -21.22 -14.67 10.39
CA LYS A 41 -22.69 -14.46 10.42
C LYS A 41 -23.15 -13.17 9.72
N TYR A 42 -22.26 -12.20 9.54
CA TYR A 42 -22.53 -10.94 8.85
C TYR A 42 -22.09 -10.95 7.39
N ILE A 43 -21.30 -11.97 6.97
CA ILE A 43 -20.74 -12.06 5.61
C ILE A 43 -21.75 -12.73 4.69
N THR A 44 -21.84 -12.23 3.47
CA THR A 44 -22.78 -12.68 2.44
C THR A 44 -22.12 -12.64 1.06
N ILE A 45 -22.74 -13.29 0.08
CA ILE A 45 -22.40 -13.20 -1.35
C ILE A 45 -23.40 -12.33 -2.13
N SER A 46 -24.38 -11.73 -1.45
CA SER A 46 -25.37 -10.85 -2.08
C SER A 46 -24.77 -9.48 -2.37
N SER A 47 -24.81 -9.07 -3.64
CA SER A 47 -24.36 -7.75 -4.09
C SER A 47 -25.28 -6.59 -3.64
N GLU A 48 -26.41 -6.89 -3.00
CA GLU A 48 -27.28 -5.88 -2.39
C GLU A 48 -26.69 -5.35 -1.06
N ASP A 49 -25.77 -6.09 -0.46
CA ASP A 49 -25.06 -5.71 0.76
C ASP A 49 -23.80 -4.87 0.46
N ASN A 50 -23.12 -4.38 1.47
CA ASN A 50 -21.94 -3.54 1.30
C ASN A 50 -20.71 -4.38 0.88
N LEU A 51 -19.98 -3.95 -0.16
CA LEU A 51 -18.78 -4.62 -0.62
C LEU A 51 -17.71 -4.69 0.49
N MET A 52 -17.16 -5.88 0.69
CA MET A 52 -16.07 -6.14 1.61
C MET A 52 -14.79 -6.48 0.84
N LEU A 53 -13.79 -5.61 0.94
CA LEU A 53 -12.52 -5.82 0.27
C LEU A 53 -11.71 -6.94 0.93
N ARG A 54 -11.18 -7.84 0.09
CA ARG A 54 -10.21 -8.87 0.46
C ARG A 54 -8.83 -8.54 -0.15
N GLY A 55 -7.77 -9.10 0.43
CA GLY A 55 -6.41 -8.87 -0.06
C GLY A 55 -6.23 -9.16 -1.55
N ALA A 56 -6.86 -10.21 -2.08
CA ALA A 56 -6.78 -10.58 -3.50
C ALA A 56 -7.31 -9.49 -4.47
N GLN A 57 -8.22 -8.63 -4.00
CA GLN A 57 -8.77 -7.53 -4.80
C GLN A 57 -7.84 -6.32 -4.89
N VAL A 58 -6.81 -6.23 -4.04
CA VAL A 58 -5.92 -5.08 -4.01
C VAL A 58 -4.77 -5.28 -4.98
N GLN A 59 -4.68 -4.42 -5.98
CA GLN A 59 -3.58 -4.34 -6.93
C GLN A 59 -2.86 -3.00 -6.79
N LYS A 60 -1.79 -2.80 -7.55
CA LYS A 60 -1.01 -1.57 -7.54
C LYS A 60 -1.82 -0.46 -8.21
N TYR A 61 -2.29 0.52 -7.42
CA TYR A 61 -3.13 1.67 -7.78
C TYR A 61 -4.62 1.38 -8.05
N TYR A 62 -5.06 0.14 -8.19
CA TYR A 62 -6.46 -0.17 -8.47
C TYR A 62 -6.99 -1.36 -7.67
N LEU A 63 -8.30 -1.44 -7.58
CA LEU A 63 -9.03 -2.59 -7.03
C LEU A 63 -9.60 -3.40 -8.20
N THR A 64 -9.68 -4.72 -8.04
CA THR A 64 -10.20 -5.63 -9.07
C THR A 64 -11.19 -6.62 -8.48
N ASP A 65 -12.20 -6.96 -9.24
CA ASP A 65 -13.12 -8.06 -8.95
C ASP A 65 -12.71 -9.36 -9.66
N ASP A 66 -11.70 -9.29 -10.54
CA ASP A 66 -11.08 -10.46 -11.17
C ASP A 66 -10.06 -11.05 -10.18
N ILE A 67 -10.54 -11.96 -9.34
CA ILE A 67 -9.75 -12.65 -8.32
C ILE A 67 -9.56 -14.12 -8.68
N SER A 68 -8.34 -14.62 -8.53
CA SER A 68 -7.99 -16.00 -8.88
C SER A 68 -8.55 -17.05 -7.92
N GLN A 69 -8.98 -16.66 -6.71
CA GLN A 69 -9.46 -17.58 -5.67
C GLN A 69 -10.56 -16.95 -4.78
N GLY A 70 -11.61 -17.75 -4.55
CA GLY A 70 -12.74 -17.41 -3.68
C GLY A 70 -13.74 -16.45 -4.34
N ASP A 71 -14.75 -16.08 -3.59
CA ASP A 71 -15.86 -15.25 -4.05
C ASP A 71 -15.64 -13.78 -3.67
N ILE A 72 -16.31 -12.87 -4.38
CA ILE A 72 -16.52 -11.50 -3.91
C ILE A 72 -17.46 -11.57 -2.72
N LEU A 73 -17.04 -10.97 -1.63
CA LEU A 73 -17.78 -11.00 -0.37
C LEU A 73 -18.38 -9.64 -0.04
N TYR A 74 -19.51 -9.67 0.59
CA TYR A 74 -20.26 -8.50 1.04
C TYR A 74 -20.55 -8.60 2.53
N LEU A 75 -20.91 -7.49 3.15
CA LEU A 75 -21.18 -7.38 4.58
C LEU A 75 -22.59 -6.82 4.82
N LYS A 76 -23.36 -7.49 5.67
CA LYS A 76 -24.59 -6.96 6.25
C LYS A 76 -24.23 -5.85 7.24
N ALA A 77 -23.89 -4.66 6.71
CA ALA A 77 -23.24 -3.59 7.46
C ALA A 77 -24.05 -3.11 8.65
N ASP A 78 -25.38 -2.95 8.52
CA ASP A 78 -26.23 -2.49 9.62
C ASP A 78 -26.18 -3.45 10.80
N SER A 79 -26.32 -4.75 10.52
CA SER A 79 -26.26 -5.81 11.55
C SER A 79 -24.89 -5.90 12.19
N TYR A 80 -23.80 -5.72 11.39
CA TYR A 80 -22.44 -5.71 11.91
C TYR A 80 -22.20 -4.51 12.83
N LEU A 81 -22.55 -3.30 12.38
CA LEU A 81 -22.30 -2.05 13.10
C LEU A 81 -23.10 -1.94 14.41
N GLN A 82 -24.30 -2.52 14.48
CA GLN A 82 -25.08 -2.60 15.73
C GLN A 82 -24.35 -3.37 16.83
N ASN A 83 -23.54 -4.36 16.48
CA ASN A 83 -22.88 -5.25 17.41
C ASN A 83 -21.38 -4.96 17.58
N ASN A 84 -20.79 -4.10 16.75
CA ASN A 84 -19.35 -3.78 16.73
C ASN A 84 -19.15 -2.27 16.84
N ILE A 85 -19.29 -1.75 18.04
CA ILE A 85 -19.12 -0.32 18.33
C ILE A 85 -17.68 -0.07 18.78
N GLY A 86 -16.93 0.73 18.01
CA GLY A 86 -15.56 1.09 18.33
C GLY A 86 -14.99 2.11 17.35
N GLU A 87 -13.78 2.60 17.61
CA GLU A 87 -13.12 3.57 16.74
C GLU A 87 -13.05 3.09 15.28
N ARG A 88 -12.67 1.81 15.09
CA ARG A 88 -12.48 1.22 13.76
C ARG A 88 -13.79 1.01 12.99
N SER A 89 -14.93 0.89 13.66
CA SER A 89 -16.22 0.71 13.00
C SER A 89 -16.63 1.89 12.10
N ASN A 90 -16.04 3.06 12.31
CA ASN A 90 -16.25 4.24 11.48
C ASN A 90 -15.21 4.41 10.35
N HIS A 91 -14.20 3.55 10.27
CA HIS A 91 -13.15 3.69 9.25
C HIS A 91 -13.65 3.43 7.83
N HIS A 92 -14.70 2.63 7.65
CA HIS A 92 -15.36 2.42 6.36
C HIS A 92 -15.92 3.72 5.72
N LYS A 93 -16.14 4.78 6.53
CA LYS A 93 -16.61 6.10 6.08
C LYS A 93 -15.47 7.00 5.59
N LYS A 94 -14.22 6.55 5.67
CA LYS A 94 -13.05 7.34 5.31
C LYS A 94 -12.39 6.78 4.05
N ARG A 95 -11.82 7.65 3.22
CA ARG A 95 -10.92 7.27 2.14
C ARG A 95 -9.67 6.64 2.75
N ARG A 96 -9.24 5.48 2.23
CA ARG A 96 -8.15 4.69 2.80
C ARG A 96 -7.18 4.22 1.70
N ILE A 97 -5.89 4.18 2.01
CA ILE A 97 -4.93 3.40 1.23
C ILE A 97 -5.00 1.98 1.77
N VAL A 98 -5.44 1.04 0.93
CA VAL A 98 -5.55 -0.38 1.26
C VAL A 98 -4.42 -1.18 0.65
N MET A 99 -3.99 -2.26 1.31
CA MET A 99 -2.91 -3.12 0.84
C MET A 99 -3.17 -4.58 1.18
N GLN A 100 -2.57 -5.49 0.39
CA GLN A 100 -2.61 -6.91 0.71
C GLN A 100 -1.92 -7.17 2.06
N GLY A 101 -2.60 -7.85 2.96
CA GLY A 101 -2.04 -8.26 4.25
C GLY A 101 -1.16 -9.51 4.17
N ILE A 102 -1.26 -10.28 3.08
CA ILE A 102 -0.48 -11.48 2.83
C ILE A 102 0.06 -11.43 1.40
N THR A 103 1.38 -11.44 1.27
CA THR A 103 2.07 -11.50 -0.03
C THR A 103 3.19 -12.52 0.08
N GLY A 104 3.38 -13.40 -0.91
CA GLY A 104 4.45 -14.40 -0.88
C GLY A 104 5.83 -13.75 -0.73
N ILE A 105 6.74 -14.38 0.02
CA ILE A 105 8.12 -13.86 0.22
C ILE A 105 8.85 -13.68 -1.10
N ASN A 106 8.59 -14.56 -2.07
CA ASN A 106 9.21 -14.55 -3.39
C ASN A 106 8.45 -13.72 -4.44
N GLU A 107 7.38 -13.03 -4.03
CA GLU A 107 6.65 -12.16 -4.93
C GLU A 107 7.50 -10.95 -5.35
N LYS A 108 7.49 -10.64 -6.64
CA LYS A 108 8.17 -9.45 -7.19
C LYS A 108 7.66 -8.15 -6.52
N TRP A 109 6.36 -8.11 -6.27
CA TRP A 109 5.68 -6.99 -5.62
C TRP A 109 5.11 -7.41 -4.27
N ARG A 110 5.81 -7.04 -3.20
CA ARG A 110 5.39 -7.25 -1.81
C ARG A 110 4.44 -6.15 -1.34
N LEU A 111 4.64 -4.93 -1.81
CA LEU A 111 3.77 -3.79 -1.54
C LEU A 111 2.89 -3.53 -2.76
N LYS A 112 1.60 -3.85 -2.65
CA LYS A 112 0.56 -3.54 -3.62
C LYS A 112 -0.52 -2.77 -2.89
N MET A 113 -0.71 -1.50 -3.27
CA MET A 113 -1.61 -0.59 -2.57
C MET A 113 -2.53 0.11 -3.56
N ALA A 114 -3.77 0.30 -3.13
CA ALA A 114 -4.78 1.02 -3.90
C ALA A 114 -5.55 2.02 -3.01
N MET A 115 -6.28 2.92 -3.63
CA MET A 115 -7.19 3.82 -2.94
C MET A 115 -8.57 3.17 -2.83
N ALA A 116 -9.08 3.03 -1.62
CA ALA A 116 -10.46 2.61 -1.36
C ALA A 116 -11.31 3.82 -0.97
N GLN A 117 -12.34 4.08 -1.76
CA GLN A 117 -13.34 5.11 -1.48
C GLN A 117 -14.43 4.57 -0.53
N PRO A 118 -15.01 5.39 0.33
CA PRO A 118 -16.17 4.95 1.13
C PRO A 118 -17.32 4.46 0.22
N PRO A 119 -18.12 3.49 0.66
CA PRO A 119 -18.19 2.88 2.00
C PRO A 119 -17.62 1.45 2.08
N TYR A 120 -16.40 1.21 1.69
CA TYR A 120 -15.84 -0.15 1.75
C TYR A 120 -15.50 -0.60 3.16
N PHE A 121 -15.80 -1.86 3.45
CA PHE A 121 -15.26 -2.60 4.60
C PHE A 121 -14.04 -3.42 4.18
N CYS A 122 -13.12 -3.68 5.11
CA CYS A 122 -11.91 -4.45 4.84
C CYS A 122 -11.88 -5.73 5.66
N ALA A 123 -11.69 -6.86 4.98
CA ALA A 123 -11.41 -8.13 5.64
C ALA A 123 -10.03 -8.12 6.32
N ASN A 124 -9.79 -9.02 7.26
CA ASN A 124 -8.51 -9.18 7.97
C ASN A 124 -7.32 -9.54 7.06
N SER A 125 -7.57 -9.91 5.80
CA SER A 125 -6.54 -10.08 4.76
C SER A 125 -6.09 -8.76 4.10
N VAL A 126 -6.67 -7.63 4.49
CA VAL A 126 -6.33 -6.28 4.03
C VAL A 126 -5.76 -5.50 5.20
N ASN A 127 -4.63 -4.82 5.01
CA ASN A 127 -4.21 -3.74 5.90
C ASN A 127 -4.53 -2.39 5.26
N TYR A 128 -4.64 -1.33 6.06
CA TYR A 128 -4.95 0.00 5.52
C TYR A 128 -4.35 1.14 6.33
N LEU A 129 -4.18 2.27 5.66
CA LEU A 129 -3.78 3.56 6.20
C LEU A 129 -4.91 4.57 6.00
N ILE A 130 -5.01 5.55 6.90
CA ILE A 130 -5.93 6.68 6.78
C ILE A 130 -5.12 7.98 6.84
N PRO A 131 -4.32 8.29 5.81
CA PRO A 131 -3.64 9.58 5.74
C PRO A 131 -4.67 10.68 5.48
N THR A 132 -4.33 11.90 5.88
CA THR A 132 -5.20 13.04 5.61
C THR A 132 -5.40 13.20 4.10
N PRO A 133 -6.65 13.41 3.62
CA PRO A 133 -6.93 13.67 2.22
C PRO A 133 -6.65 15.13 1.82
N GLU A 134 -6.31 16.01 2.78
CA GLU A 134 -6.04 17.42 2.52
C GLU A 134 -4.90 17.59 1.51
N ASN A 135 -5.13 18.42 0.50
CA ASN A 135 -4.19 18.67 -0.59
C ASN A 135 -3.71 17.39 -1.32
N ASN A 136 -4.56 16.35 -1.37
CA ASN A 136 -4.22 15.03 -1.94
C ASN A 136 -2.95 14.42 -1.32
N PHE A 137 -2.75 14.61 -0.01
CA PHE A 137 -1.61 14.05 0.70
C PHE A 137 -1.62 12.51 0.69
N ASP A 138 -2.79 11.91 0.71
CA ASP A 138 -2.99 10.47 0.54
C ASP A 138 -2.51 9.96 -0.84
N TYR A 139 -2.64 10.76 -1.91
CA TYR A 139 -2.10 10.42 -3.23
C TYR A 139 -0.56 10.44 -3.22
N LEU A 140 0.05 11.42 -2.57
CA LEU A 140 1.50 11.47 -2.38
C LEU A 140 2.00 10.21 -1.66
N ILE A 141 1.38 9.86 -0.55
CA ILE A 141 1.74 8.66 0.23
C ILE A 141 1.54 7.39 -0.60
N LEU A 142 0.43 7.28 -1.34
CA LEU A 142 0.18 6.12 -2.21
C LEU A 142 1.27 5.97 -3.29
N GLY A 143 1.68 7.08 -3.92
CA GLY A 143 2.77 7.08 -4.92
C GLY A 143 4.09 6.61 -4.33
N ILE A 144 4.48 7.17 -3.18
CA ILE A 144 5.71 6.79 -2.48
C ILE A 144 5.69 5.30 -2.12
N LEU A 145 4.64 4.81 -1.48
CA LEU A 145 4.54 3.42 -1.01
C LEU A 145 4.47 2.39 -2.14
N ASN A 146 3.93 2.75 -3.31
CA ASN A 146 3.88 1.89 -4.49
C ASN A 146 5.15 1.93 -5.34
N SER A 147 6.18 2.70 -4.96
CA SER A 147 7.43 2.78 -5.73
C SER A 147 8.25 1.49 -5.67
N LYS A 148 9.05 1.25 -6.69
CA LYS A 148 10.00 0.14 -6.72
C LYS A 148 10.99 0.20 -5.56
N LEU A 149 11.42 1.41 -5.18
CA LEU A 149 12.37 1.62 -4.09
C LEU A 149 11.80 1.14 -2.75
N LEU A 150 10.57 1.56 -2.39
CA LEU A 150 9.92 1.15 -1.14
C LEU A 150 9.60 -0.35 -1.14
N ASN A 151 9.17 -0.89 -2.28
CA ASN A 151 8.96 -2.33 -2.43
C ASN A 151 10.26 -3.12 -2.24
N TRP A 152 11.38 -2.67 -2.84
CA TRP A 152 12.70 -3.28 -2.67
C TRP A 152 13.13 -3.23 -1.20
N TYR A 153 13.01 -2.07 -0.55
CA TYR A 153 13.34 -1.91 0.87
C TYR A 153 12.53 -2.88 1.73
N PHE A 154 11.23 -2.91 1.55
CA PHE A 154 10.34 -3.81 2.29
C PHE A 154 10.71 -5.28 2.06
N ALA A 155 10.95 -5.70 0.81
CA ALA A 155 11.32 -7.07 0.47
C ALA A 155 12.65 -7.50 1.11
N LYS A 156 13.59 -6.57 1.33
CA LYS A 156 14.88 -6.85 2.01
C LYS A 156 14.74 -6.91 3.53
N MET A 157 13.80 -6.15 4.11
CA MET A 157 13.62 -6.06 5.56
C MET A 157 12.64 -7.10 6.11
N SER A 158 11.63 -7.48 5.33
CA SER A 158 10.58 -8.40 5.75
C SER A 158 10.92 -9.85 5.37
N THR A 159 10.93 -10.73 6.36
CA THR A 159 11.17 -12.16 6.17
C THR A 159 9.89 -13.01 6.22
N ASN A 160 8.74 -12.37 6.46
CA ASN A 160 7.44 -13.01 6.57
C ASN A 160 6.63 -12.92 5.28
N SER A 161 5.73 -13.86 5.04
CA SER A 161 4.72 -13.73 3.98
C SER A 161 3.64 -12.69 4.32
N ASN A 162 3.43 -12.40 5.60
CA ASN A 162 2.53 -11.36 6.04
C ASN A 162 3.17 -9.97 5.91
N VAL A 163 2.37 -9.00 5.51
CA VAL A 163 2.70 -7.57 5.58
C VAL A 163 2.21 -7.06 6.93
N ASN A 164 3.10 -6.98 7.91
CA ASN A 164 2.70 -6.60 9.26
C ASN A 164 2.58 -5.07 9.41
N GLY A 165 1.60 -4.60 10.18
CA GLY A 165 1.36 -3.18 10.40
C GLY A 165 2.58 -2.44 10.95
N TYR A 166 3.35 -3.05 11.89
CA TYR A 166 4.56 -2.43 12.44
C TYR A 166 5.69 -2.28 11.40
N GLU A 167 5.76 -3.17 10.38
CA GLU A 167 6.71 -3.04 9.28
C GLU A 167 6.35 -1.84 8.40
N ILE A 168 5.05 -1.68 8.08
CA ILE A 168 4.55 -0.51 7.33
C ILE A 168 4.76 0.78 8.13
N ASP A 169 4.42 0.80 9.43
CA ASP A 169 4.62 1.95 10.32
C ASP A 169 6.07 2.41 10.38
N SER A 170 7.03 1.50 10.16
CA SER A 170 8.46 1.77 10.21
C SER A 170 9.10 2.18 8.89
N LEU A 171 8.36 2.11 7.76
CA LEU A 171 8.90 2.48 6.45
C LEU A 171 9.48 3.89 6.44
N PRO A 172 10.69 4.08 5.86
CA PRO A 172 11.32 5.38 5.76
C PRO A 172 10.64 6.21 4.67
N ILE A 173 10.06 7.35 5.04
CA ILE A 173 9.33 8.24 4.15
C ILE A 173 10.05 9.58 4.00
N ARG A 174 10.31 9.98 2.75
CA ARG A 174 10.72 11.33 2.38
C ARG A 174 9.70 11.89 1.39
N LEU A 175 9.23 13.09 1.65
CA LEU A 175 8.18 13.71 0.83
C LEU A 175 8.71 14.41 -0.43
N GLY A 176 10.01 14.72 -0.47
CA GLY A 176 10.58 15.55 -1.53
C GLY A 176 10.25 17.03 -1.39
N ASN A 177 10.62 17.84 -2.39
CA ASN A 177 10.26 19.24 -2.49
C ASN A 177 8.82 19.42 -3.03
N GLU A 178 8.30 20.65 -3.04
CA GLU A 178 6.92 20.94 -3.44
C GLU A 178 6.61 20.52 -4.89
N GLU A 179 7.53 20.73 -5.81
CA GLU A 179 7.38 20.35 -7.22
C GLU A 179 7.27 18.84 -7.40
N GLN A 180 8.16 18.09 -6.74
CA GLN A 180 8.14 16.63 -6.73
C GLN A 180 6.84 16.08 -6.11
N GLN A 181 6.39 16.67 -4.99
CA GLN A 181 5.12 16.29 -4.35
C GLN A 181 3.93 16.54 -5.26
N LEU A 182 3.87 17.71 -5.90
CA LEU A 182 2.79 18.05 -6.83
C LEU A 182 2.75 17.07 -7.99
N ARG A 183 3.91 16.81 -8.60
CA ARG A 183 3.99 15.90 -9.76
C ARG A 183 3.59 14.47 -9.40
N ILE A 184 4.02 13.93 -8.26
CA ILE A 184 3.58 12.61 -7.80
C ILE A 184 2.05 12.56 -7.61
N LYS A 185 1.44 13.59 -7.00
CA LYS A 185 -0.02 13.64 -6.80
C LYS A 185 -0.79 13.66 -8.12
N GLU A 186 -0.31 14.41 -9.12
CA GLU A 186 -0.89 14.45 -10.46
C GLU A 186 -0.82 13.06 -11.13
N LEU A 187 0.35 12.43 -11.14
CA LEU A 187 0.56 11.12 -11.73
C LEU A 187 -0.30 10.04 -11.04
N VAL A 188 -0.37 10.07 -9.72
CA VAL A 188 -1.25 9.16 -8.97
C VAL A 188 -2.72 9.40 -9.30
N SER A 189 -3.16 10.65 -9.44
CA SER A 189 -4.53 10.95 -9.87
C SER A 189 -4.85 10.28 -11.21
N LEU A 190 -3.95 10.39 -12.19
CA LEU A 190 -4.10 9.74 -13.50
C LEU A 190 -4.11 8.21 -13.41
N LEU A 191 -3.25 7.64 -12.54
CA LEU A 191 -3.17 6.20 -12.32
C LEU A 191 -4.42 5.62 -11.65
N LEU A 192 -5.12 6.40 -10.82
CA LEU A 192 -6.37 5.97 -10.20
C LEU A 192 -7.52 5.91 -11.23
N ASP A 193 -7.46 6.72 -12.30
CA ASP A 193 -8.41 6.65 -13.41
C ASP A 193 -8.08 5.51 -14.36
N LYS A 194 -6.79 5.33 -14.68
CA LYS A 194 -6.32 4.28 -15.58
C LYS A 194 -4.86 3.90 -15.29
N PRO A 195 -4.56 2.61 -15.05
CA PRO A 195 -3.19 2.13 -14.92
C PRO A 195 -2.35 2.43 -16.18
N ASP A 196 -1.15 2.97 -15.96
CA ASP A 196 -0.19 3.32 -17.03
C ASP A 196 1.25 3.11 -16.53
N GLU A 197 2.02 2.30 -17.25
CA GLU A 197 3.41 1.97 -16.92
C GLU A 197 4.35 3.19 -17.04
N GLY A 198 4.05 4.12 -17.94
CA GLY A 198 4.84 5.34 -18.11
C GLY A 198 4.73 6.25 -16.89
N TYR A 199 3.52 6.44 -16.38
CA TYR A 199 3.29 7.22 -15.15
C TYR A 199 3.92 6.55 -13.92
N MET A 200 3.82 5.22 -13.82
CA MET A 200 4.48 4.48 -12.73
C MET A 200 6.01 4.64 -12.78
N LYS A 201 6.59 4.60 -13.98
CA LYS A 201 8.03 4.79 -14.20
C LYS A 201 8.46 6.19 -13.81
N GLU A 202 7.71 7.23 -14.19
CA GLU A 202 8.01 8.62 -13.83
C GLU A 202 7.95 8.81 -12.29
N ILE A 203 6.98 8.22 -11.61
CA ILE A 203 6.94 8.22 -10.13
C ILE A 203 8.20 7.57 -9.57
N ASP A 204 8.63 6.42 -10.08
CA ASP A 204 9.87 5.76 -9.61
C ASP A 204 11.10 6.66 -9.80
N GLU A 205 11.23 7.36 -10.94
CA GLU A 205 12.32 8.29 -11.23
C GLU A 205 12.36 9.46 -10.22
N ILE A 206 11.20 10.07 -9.94
CA ILE A 206 11.07 11.13 -8.93
C ILE A 206 11.45 10.60 -7.53
N ILE A 207 11.02 9.39 -7.19
CA ILE A 207 11.33 8.78 -5.89
C ILE A 207 12.83 8.46 -5.80
N TYR A 208 13.48 7.99 -6.86
CA TYR A 208 14.92 7.78 -6.85
C TYR A 208 15.67 9.10 -6.59
N ASP A 209 15.24 10.21 -7.19
CA ASP A 209 15.81 11.52 -6.93
C ASP A 209 15.62 11.99 -5.48
N ILE A 210 14.41 11.88 -4.93
CA ILE A 210 14.09 12.21 -3.52
C ILE A 210 15.03 11.48 -2.53
N TYR A 211 15.36 10.22 -2.81
CA TYR A 211 16.24 9.41 -1.96
C TYR A 211 17.72 9.46 -2.37
N ASN A 212 18.09 10.26 -3.38
CA ASN A 212 19.43 10.35 -3.94
C ASN A 212 19.98 8.99 -4.40
N ILE A 213 19.14 8.18 -5.04
CA ILE A 213 19.53 6.91 -5.64
C ILE A 213 20.23 7.20 -6.97
N SER A 214 21.46 6.71 -7.12
CA SER A 214 22.23 6.90 -8.34
C SER A 214 21.82 5.91 -9.45
N GLU A 215 22.09 6.24 -10.69
CA GLU A 215 21.85 5.39 -11.86
C GLU A 215 22.49 4.00 -11.74
N TYR A 216 23.62 3.88 -11.03
CA TYR A 216 24.30 2.59 -10.78
C TYR A 216 23.57 1.71 -9.76
N GLU A 217 22.76 2.29 -8.88
CA GLU A 217 22.01 1.56 -7.85
C GLU A 217 20.65 1.09 -8.37
N ILE A 218 20.05 1.77 -9.35
CA ILE A 218 18.74 1.47 -9.92
C ILE A 218 18.63 0.02 -10.44
N PRO A 219 19.59 -0.54 -11.20
CA PRO A 219 19.51 -1.93 -11.67
C PRO A 219 19.39 -2.96 -10.55
N MET A 220 20.03 -2.71 -9.41
CA MET A 220 19.92 -3.57 -8.22
C MET A 220 18.50 -3.52 -7.62
N ILE A 221 17.92 -2.33 -7.53
CA ILE A 221 16.56 -2.13 -6.99
C ILE A 221 15.52 -2.77 -7.92
N GLU A 222 15.73 -2.67 -9.23
CA GLU A 222 14.82 -3.22 -10.24
C GLU A 222 15.02 -4.71 -10.55
N GLY A 223 16.02 -5.35 -9.92
CA GLY A 223 16.30 -6.78 -10.15
C GLY A 223 16.82 -7.09 -11.56
N LYS A 224 17.51 -6.14 -12.18
CA LYS A 224 18.05 -6.24 -13.56
C LYS A 224 19.55 -6.64 -13.58
N MET A 225 20.04 -7.24 -12.49
CA MET A 225 21.45 -7.68 -12.37
C MET A 225 21.54 -9.18 -12.26
#